data_3751931957816b25e9bef87b04f142e9
#
_entry.id   3751931957816b25e9bef87b04f142e9
#
_cell.length_a   1.000
_cell.length_b   1.000
_cell.length_c   1.000
_cell.angle_alpha   90.00
_cell.angle_beta   90.00
_cell.angle_gamma   90.00
#
_symmetry.space_group_name_H-M   'P 1'
#
loop_
_entity.id
_entity.type
_entity.pdbx_description
1 polymer ?
#
loop_
_entity_poly.entity_id
_entity_poly.type
_entity_poly.pdbx_seq_one_letter_code
_entity_poly.pdbx_strand_id
1 'polypeptide(L)'
;RRTSYMATFDATPCFGATIKDIDTDFIKREYLPQIIDNEVLANDTRDIKEQLAAIHLYDLVHECPTNAAMILFGKDPQYYMHGCYVQYVHFAGKDRGSEIVNERQIKGSLCKMLPQLENFVRDAVVTSRPMPISMLREKNVLNYPDLALRELLMNACMHRDYQSNMPIRLYQYEDRIEILNAGGLYGEARPENFPTVNDYRNPIVAEAMRGLKYVNMFNRGIQRVKNLLQENGNPEPVFNVDKITAFEVIVRPSLSLNLVTDEGKVTKSVTKLNDTLNDIIDFCSTPRSMAEIMERLGLKHRYNVKHRYIDPLIEGGFLFMTIPEKPNSRDQKYKRALT
;
A
#
# COMPACT_ATOMS: atom_id res chain seq x y z
N ARG A 1 -29.13 19.33 -21.87
CA ARG A 1 -29.30 19.00 -20.44
C ARG A 1 -28.11 19.66 -19.70
N ARG A 2 -28.38 20.71 -18.90
CA ARG A 2 -27.43 21.21 -17.92
C ARG A 2 -27.26 20.10 -16.88
N THR A 3 -26.17 19.39 -16.92
CA THR A 3 -25.71 18.58 -15.77
C THR A 3 -25.43 19.58 -14.65
N SER A 4 -26.23 19.58 -13.59
CA SER A 4 -25.93 20.35 -12.40
C SER A 4 -24.58 19.79 -11.89
N TYR A 5 -23.56 20.63 -11.87
CA TYR A 5 -22.24 20.31 -11.34
C TYR A 5 -22.45 20.15 -9.83
N MET A 6 -22.55 18.91 -9.38
CA MET A 6 -22.54 18.63 -7.95
C MET A 6 -21.08 18.75 -7.48
N ALA A 7 -20.82 19.77 -6.65
CA ALA A 7 -19.51 19.93 -6.03
C ALA A 7 -19.18 18.68 -5.19
N THR A 8 -17.95 18.21 -5.27
CA THR A 8 -17.46 17.14 -4.40
C THR A 8 -17.45 17.58 -2.94
N PHE A 9 -17.55 16.64 -2.00
CA PHE A 9 -17.61 16.96 -0.57
C PHE A 9 -16.43 17.84 -0.12
N ASP A 10 -15.23 17.55 -0.58
CA ASP A 10 -14.03 18.33 -0.24
C ASP A 10 -14.08 19.78 -0.76
N ALA A 11 -14.80 20.05 -1.86
CA ALA A 11 -14.99 21.40 -2.41
C ALA A 11 -16.08 22.23 -1.68
N THR A 12 -16.90 21.59 -0.85
CA THR A 12 -18.00 22.30 -0.17
C THR A 12 -17.52 23.03 1.10
N PRO A 13 -18.20 24.11 1.52
CA PRO A 13 -17.90 24.87 2.73
C PRO A 13 -17.94 23.98 3.98
N CYS A 14 -16.97 24.12 4.88
CA CYS A 14 -17.01 23.53 6.21
C CYS A 14 -17.73 24.48 7.17
N PHE A 15 -19.05 24.36 7.24
CA PHE A 15 -19.88 25.24 8.06
C PHE A 15 -19.49 25.16 9.53
N GLY A 16 -19.43 26.33 10.18
CA GLY A 16 -19.02 26.47 11.56
C GLY A 16 -17.51 26.62 11.76
N ALA A 17 -16.70 26.33 10.72
CA ALA A 17 -15.28 26.57 10.74
C ALA A 17 -14.95 28.03 10.35
N THR A 18 -13.82 28.53 10.82
CA THR A 18 -13.28 29.84 10.50
C THR A 18 -11.83 29.74 10.03
N ILE A 19 -11.28 30.84 9.50
CA ILE A 19 -9.87 30.89 9.11
C ILE A 19 -8.91 30.55 10.27
N LYS A 20 -9.34 30.73 11.53
CA LYS A 20 -8.55 30.43 12.73
C LYS A 20 -8.42 28.93 12.99
N ASP A 21 -9.33 28.13 12.43
CA ASP A 21 -9.39 26.68 12.61
C ASP A 21 -8.45 25.91 11.66
N ILE A 22 -7.84 26.60 10.69
CA ILE A 22 -6.80 26.06 9.82
C ILE A 22 -5.42 26.63 10.15
N ASP A 23 -4.37 25.88 9.81
CA ASP A 23 -2.97 26.25 10.04
C ASP A 23 -2.45 27.12 8.88
N THR A 24 -2.81 28.40 8.90
CA THR A 24 -2.41 29.37 7.87
C THR A 24 -0.90 29.60 7.81
N ASP A 25 -0.18 29.40 8.91
CA ASP A 25 1.27 29.54 8.95
C ASP A 25 1.96 28.41 8.20
N PHE A 26 1.49 27.17 8.37
CA PHE A 26 1.97 26.03 7.60
C PHE A 26 1.64 26.22 6.11
N ILE A 27 0.43 26.66 5.78
CA ILE A 27 0.03 26.89 4.40
C ILE A 27 0.96 27.90 3.72
N LYS A 28 1.22 29.04 4.36
CA LYS A 28 2.08 30.10 3.80
C LYS A 28 3.54 29.68 3.65
N ARG A 29 4.08 28.92 4.62
CA ARG A 29 5.52 28.60 4.65
C ARG A 29 5.84 27.33 3.87
N GLU A 30 4.96 26.35 3.90
CA GLU A 30 5.27 25.01 3.39
C GLU A 30 4.45 24.64 2.14
N TYR A 31 3.16 24.97 2.09
CA TYR A 31 2.28 24.52 1.02
C TYR A 31 2.29 25.44 -0.20
N LEU A 32 1.98 26.74 -0.03
CA LEU A 32 1.91 27.67 -1.15
C LEU A 32 3.21 27.74 -1.98
N PRO A 33 4.43 27.75 -1.37
CA PRO A 33 5.67 27.75 -2.14
C PRO A 33 5.93 26.47 -2.95
N GLN A 34 5.23 25.37 -2.66
CA GLN A 34 5.36 24.13 -3.43
C GLN A 34 4.42 24.04 -4.63
N ILE A 35 3.35 24.83 -4.64
CA ILE A 35 2.31 24.76 -5.68
C ILE A 35 2.22 26.02 -6.52
N ILE A 36 2.78 27.13 -6.05
CA ILE A 36 2.77 28.44 -6.75
C ILE A 36 4.23 28.87 -6.93
N ASP A 37 4.52 29.43 -8.10
CA ASP A 37 5.83 29.99 -8.39
C ASP A 37 6.18 31.11 -7.39
N ASN A 38 7.43 31.15 -6.94
CA ASN A 38 7.89 32.08 -5.91
C ASN A 38 7.76 33.55 -6.35
N GLU A 39 7.96 33.86 -7.63
CA GLU A 39 7.81 35.23 -8.13
C GLU A 39 6.33 35.64 -8.13
N VAL A 40 5.43 34.73 -8.48
CA VAL A 40 3.99 34.95 -8.42
C VAL A 40 3.54 35.15 -6.98
N LEU A 41 4.01 34.31 -6.07
CA LEU A 41 3.66 34.37 -4.66
C LEU A 41 4.19 35.67 -4.00
N ALA A 42 5.38 36.11 -4.35
CA ALA A 42 5.99 37.35 -3.82
C ALA A 42 5.25 38.61 -4.29
N ASN A 43 4.63 38.57 -5.46
CA ASN A 43 3.86 39.69 -6.03
C ASN A 43 2.36 39.60 -5.74
N ASP A 44 1.89 38.56 -5.02
CA ASP A 44 0.49 38.37 -4.69
C ASP A 44 0.06 39.31 -3.55
N THR A 45 -0.72 40.32 -3.87
CA THR A 45 -1.24 41.30 -2.91
C THR A 45 -2.56 40.92 -2.26
N ARG A 46 -3.13 39.76 -2.64
CA ARG A 46 -4.39 39.25 -2.09
C ARG A 46 -4.23 38.88 -0.62
N ASP A 47 -5.29 39.02 0.14
CA ASP A 47 -5.29 38.48 1.49
C ASP A 47 -5.27 36.94 1.50
N ILE A 48 -5.02 36.33 2.66
CA ILE A 48 -4.89 34.86 2.76
C ILE A 48 -6.20 34.15 2.38
N LYS A 49 -7.38 34.73 2.62
CA LYS A 49 -8.65 34.11 2.28
C LYS A 49 -8.83 34.06 0.77
N GLU A 50 -8.48 35.14 0.07
CA GLU A 50 -8.52 35.23 -1.39
C GLU A 50 -7.50 34.29 -2.04
N GLN A 51 -6.28 34.19 -1.47
CA GLN A 51 -5.27 33.22 -1.92
C GLN A 51 -5.78 31.79 -1.79
N LEU A 52 -6.37 31.44 -0.65
CA LEU A 52 -6.95 30.12 -0.40
C LEU A 52 -8.17 29.84 -1.28
N ALA A 53 -8.99 30.84 -1.55
CA ALA A 53 -10.16 30.69 -2.45
C ALA A 53 -9.72 30.36 -3.87
N ALA A 54 -8.61 30.98 -4.36
CA ALA A 54 -8.08 30.72 -5.69
C ALA A 54 -7.63 29.25 -5.89
N ILE A 55 -7.37 28.52 -4.82
CA ILE A 55 -6.98 27.10 -4.83
C ILE A 55 -8.04 26.21 -4.16
N HIS A 56 -9.27 26.68 -4.08
CA HIS A 56 -10.45 25.96 -3.57
C HIS A 56 -10.37 25.54 -2.09
N LEU A 57 -9.56 26.22 -1.27
CA LEU A 57 -9.44 25.94 0.16
C LEU A 57 -10.26 26.90 1.05
N TYR A 58 -10.90 27.91 0.47
CA TYR A 58 -11.76 28.86 1.19
C TYR A 58 -12.96 29.25 0.34
N ASP A 59 -14.13 29.35 0.95
CA ASP A 59 -15.35 29.84 0.32
C ASP A 59 -15.59 31.30 0.75
N LEU A 60 -15.44 32.23 -0.21
CA LEU A 60 -15.62 33.67 0.04
C LEU A 60 -17.10 34.06 0.24
N VAL A 61 -18.03 33.25 -0.28
CA VAL A 61 -19.47 33.54 -0.16
C VAL A 61 -19.97 33.23 1.24
N HIS A 62 -19.52 32.08 1.79
CA HIS A 62 -19.89 31.63 3.13
C HIS A 62 -18.85 32.04 4.20
N GLU A 63 -17.77 32.70 3.81
CA GLU A 63 -16.69 33.19 4.68
C GLU A 63 -16.09 32.08 5.58
N CYS A 64 -15.91 30.87 5.07
CA CYS A 64 -15.36 29.75 5.82
C CYS A 64 -14.41 28.89 4.97
N PRO A 65 -13.51 28.12 5.61
CA PRO A 65 -12.70 27.13 4.91
C PRO A 65 -13.56 26.06 4.24
N THR A 66 -13.09 25.47 3.15
CA THR A 66 -13.69 24.28 2.57
C THR A 66 -13.38 23.04 3.39
N ASN A 67 -14.11 21.92 3.17
CA ASN A 67 -13.80 20.66 3.80
C ASN A 67 -12.39 20.17 3.44
N ALA A 68 -11.90 20.42 2.22
CA ALA A 68 -10.53 20.14 1.84
C ALA A 68 -9.52 20.87 2.73
N ALA A 69 -9.73 22.15 3.00
CA ALA A 69 -8.85 22.92 3.87
C ALA A 69 -8.81 22.33 5.30
N MET A 70 -9.96 21.92 5.82
CA MET A 70 -10.04 21.28 7.15
C MET A 70 -9.35 19.92 7.16
N ILE A 71 -9.55 19.07 6.15
CA ILE A 71 -8.90 17.77 6.01
C ILE A 71 -7.38 17.92 5.94
N LEU A 72 -6.89 18.86 5.14
CA LEU A 72 -5.46 19.04 4.86
C LEU A 72 -4.72 19.80 5.96
N PHE A 73 -5.31 20.88 6.48
CA PHE A 73 -4.65 21.88 7.30
C PHE A 73 -5.39 22.23 8.59
N GLY A 74 -6.50 21.58 8.89
CA GLY A 74 -7.27 21.84 10.10
C GLY A 74 -6.46 21.62 11.37
N LYS A 75 -6.62 22.48 12.37
CA LYS A 75 -6.00 22.30 13.68
C LYS A 75 -6.62 21.15 14.45
N ASP A 76 -7.94 20.96 14.32
CA ASP A 76 -8.70 19.84 14.87
C ASP A 76 -9.78 19.40 13.84
N PRO A 77 -9.40 18.70 12.77
CA PRO A 77 -10.36 18.26 11.75
C PRO A 77 -11.35 17.23 12.30
N GLN A 78 -11.03 16.51 13.39
CA GLN A 78 -11.89 15.52 14.00
C GLN A 78 -13.11 16.13 14.69
N TYR A 79 -13.05 17.40 15.07
CA TYR A 79 -14.21 18.13 15.57
C TYR A 79 -15.31 18.27 14.51
N TYR A 80 -14.92 18.48 13.24
CA TYR A 80 -15.83 18.65 12.11
C TYR A 80 -16.16 17.32 11.41
N MET A 81 -15.20 16.42 11.36
CA MET A 81 -15.27 15.13 10.65
C MET A 81 -14.73 14.02 11.56
N HIS A 82 -15.60 13.46 12.42
CA HIS A 82 -15.22 12.55 13.50
C HIS A 82 -14.38 11.34 13.05
N GLY A 83 -14.61 10.81 11.85
CA GLY A 83 -13.87 9.68 11.31
C GLY A 83 -12.54 10.04 10.61
N CYS A 84 -12.12 11.31 10.62
CA CYS A 84 -10.92 11.77 9.90
C CYS A 84 -9.63 11.42 10.66
N TYR A 85 -9.34 10.10 10.84
CA TYR A 85 -8.11 9.61 11.48
C TYR A 85 -7.80 8.18 11.01
N VAL A 86 -6.63 7.66 11.38
CA VAL A 86 -6.25 6.27 11.19
C VAL A 86 -6.30 5.52 12.52
N GLN A 87 -7.07 4.42 12.55
CA GLN A 87 -7.10 3.48 13.66
C GLN A 87 -6.23 2.28 13.33
N TYR A 88 -5.14 2.12 14.07
CA TYR A 88 -4.33 0.92 14.04
C TYR A 88 -4.74 -0.03 15.17
N VAL A 89 -4.81 -1.33 14.88
CA VAL A 89 -4.95 -2.41 15.88
C VAL A 89 -4.10 -3.60 15.45
N HIS A 90 -3.28 -4.12 16.36
CA HIS A 90 -2.52 -5.35 16.20
C HIS A 90 -3.13 -6.45 17.05
N PHE A 91 -3.59 -7.50 16.39
CA PHE A 91 -4.15 -8.71 16.99
C PHE A 91 -3.08 -9.80 17.08
N ALA A 92 -2.97 -10.49 18.21
CA ALA A 92 -2.01 -11.58 18.43
C ALA A 92 -2.25 -12.79 17.51
N GLY A 93 -3.46 -12.98 17.03
CA GLY A 93 -3.87 -14.10 16.17
C GLY A 93 -4.33 -13.68 14.79
N LYS A 94 -5.17 -14.55 14.17
CA LYS A 94 -5.62 -14.41 12.77
C LYS A 94 -7.00 -13.79 12.61
N ASP A 95 -7.67 -13.46 13.70
CA ASP A 95 -9.02 -12.90 13.71
C ASP A 95 -9.16 -11.78 14.74
N ARG A 96 -10.27 -11.02 14.65
CA ARG A 96 -10.56 -9.88 15.53
C ARG A 96 -10.97 -10.26 16.93
N GLY A 97 -11.21 -11.55 17.22
CA GLY A 97 -11.47 -12.08 18.54
C GLY A 97 -10.20 -12.37 19.33
N SER A 98 -9.04 -12.30 18.67
CA SER A 98 -7.74 -12.50 19.32
C SER A 98 -7.38 -11.33 20.24
N GLU A 99 -6.48 -11.58 21.18
CA GLU A 99 -5.94 -10.56 22.09
C GLU A 99 -5.34 -9.38 21.30
N ILE A 100 -5.59 -8.16 21.78
CA ILE A 100 -5.01 -6.94 21.21
C ILE A 100 -3.62 -6.73 21.82
N VAL A 101 -2.60 -6.82 20.97
CA VAL A 101 -1.20 -6.57 21.36
C VAL A 101 -0.89 -5.08 21.43
N ASN A 102 -1.44 -4.31 20.49
CA ASN A 102 -1.21 -2.87 20.39
C ASN A 102 -2.36 -2.19 19.66
N GLU A 103 -2.70 -0.97 20.09
CA GLU A 103 -3.64 -0.11 19.38
C GLU A 103 -3.16 1.33 19.38
N ARG A 104 -3.50 2.08 18.33
CA ARG A 104 -3.16 3.49 18.22
C ARG A 104 -4.14 4.24 17.32
N GLN A 105 -4.48 5.45 17.73
CA GLN A 105 -5.17 6.43 16.89
C GLN A 105 -4.18 7.49 16.42
N ILE A 106 -4.05 7.67 15.11
CA ILE A 106 -3.22 8.70 14.50
C ILE A 106 -4.17 9.77 13.99
N LYS A 107 -4.20 10.92 14.67
CA LYS A 107 -5.14 12.03 14.49
C LYS A 107 -4.45 13.29 13.99
N GLY A 108 -5.24 14.24 13.52
CA GLY A 108 -4.82 15.54 13.02
C GLY A 108 -5.22 15.72 11.56
N SER A 109 -4.85 16.85 10.98
CA SER A 109 -4.96 17.07 9.53
C SER A 109 -4.01 16.16 8.76
N LEU A 110 -4.25 15.94 7.47
CA LEU A 110 -3.41 15.07 6.65
C LEU A 110 -1.93 15.51 6.70
N CYS A 111 -1.64 16.81 6.62
CA CYS A 111 -0.27 17.31 6.69
C CYS A 111 0.45 16.99 8.01
N LYS A 112 -0.28 16.84 9.12
CA LYS A 112 0.27 16.44 10.42
C LYS A 112 0.24 14.92 10.62
N MET A 113 -0.80 14.28 10.12
CA MET A 113 -1.04 12.85 10.31
C MET A 113 -0.12 12.00 9.43
N LEU A 114 0.14 12.39 8.18
CA LEU A 114 0.92 11.59 7.24
C LEU A 114 2.37 11.33 7.70
N PRO A 115 3.14 12.33 8.18
CA PRO A 115 4.48 12.08 8.73
C PRO A 115 4.46 11.18 9.97
N GLN A 116 3.44 11.33 10.84
CA GLN A 116 3.29 10.47 12.02
C GLN A 116 2.96 9.03 11.61
N LEU A 117 2.10 8.85 10.59
CA LEU A 117 1.72 7.55 10.05
C LEU A 117 2.92 6.86 9.39
N GLU A 118 3.73 7.59 8.63
CA GLU A 118 4.94 7.07 7.99
C GLU A 118 5.93 6.55 9.04
N ASN A 119 6.25 7.35 10.06
CA ASN A 119 7.13 6.93 11.15
C ASN A 119 6.56 5.72 11.89
N PHE A 120 5.27 5.77 12.23
CA PHE A 120 4.60 4.66 12.92
C PHE A 120 4.65 3.35 12.12
N VAL A 121 4.35 3.39 10.82
CA VAL A 121 4.37 2.20 9.96
C VAL A 121 5.77 1.62 9.88
N ARG A 122 6.80 2.47 9.72
CA ARG A 122 8.19 2.05 9.67
C ARG A 122 8.65 1.41 10.98
N ASP A 123 8.25 1.95 12.12
CA ASP A 123 8.73 1.53 13.43
C ASP A 123 7.94 0.36 14.03
N ALA A 124 6.64 0.26 13.74
CA ALA A 124 5.74 -0.68 14.39
C ALA A 124 5.20 -1.80 13.48
N VAL A 125 5.10 -1.55 12.16
CA VAL A 125 4.47 -2.49 11.22
C VAL A 125 5.52 -3.18 10.35
N VAL A 126 6.49 -2.42 9.82
CA VAL A 126 7.54 -2.96 8.97
C VAL A 126 8.64 -3.57 9.83
N THR A 127 8.96 -4.84 9.56
CA THR A 127 10.07 -5.54 10.18
C THR A 127 11.02 -6.06 9.12
N SER A 128 12.32 -6.08 9.43
CA SER A 128 13.37 -6.56 8.55
C SER A 128 14.09 -7.72 9.21
N ARG A 129 14.38 -8.77 8.42
CA ARG A 129 15.20 -9.88 8.86
C ARG A 129 16.32 -10.14 7.85
N PRO A 130 17.57 -10.40 8.29
CA PRO A 130 18.62 -10.86 7.41
C PRO A 130 18.31 -12.28 6.95
N MET A 131 18.40 -12.51 5.63
CA MET A 131 18.21 -13.81 5.00
C MET A 131 19.50 -14.18 4.27
N PRO A 132 20.06 -15.40 4.47
CA PRO A 132 21.25 -15.82 3.77
C PRO A 132 20.98 -15.95 2.26
N ILE A 133 21.81 -15.29 1.46
CA ILE A 133 21.87 -15.48 0.01
C ILE A 133 22.91 -16.55 -0.33
N SER A 134 23.97 -16.62 0.48
CA SER A 134 25.02 -17.62 0.39
C SER A 134 25.62 -17.82 1.77
N MET A 135 26.56 -18.74 1.91
CA MET A 135 27.25 -19.02 3.17
C MET A 135 27.91 -17.77 3.82
N LEU A 136 28.24 -16.73 3.03
CA LEU A 136 28.94 -15.52 3.49
C LEU A 136 28.19 -14.22 3.18
N ARG A 137 26.98 -14.29 2.60
CA ARG A 137 26.20 -13.09 2.18
C ARG A 137 24.77 -13.18 2.64
N GLU A 138 24.29 -12.08 3.17
CA GLU A 138 22.89 -11.91 3.61
C GLU A 138 22.23 -10.76 2.85
N LYS A 139 20.91 -10.85 2.71
CA LYS A 139 20.03 -9.78 2.23
C LYS A 139 18.95 -9.52 3.26
N ASN A 140 18.70 -8.28 3.58
CA ASN A 140 17.54 -7.92 4.40
C ASN A 140 16.26 -8.08 3.60
N VAL A 141 15.32 -8.84 4.15
CA VAL A 141 13.97 -9.01 3.59
C VAL A 141 12.97 -8.36 4.54
N LEU A 142 12.12 -7.51 4.00
CA LEU A 142 11.04 -6.87 4.73
C LEU A 142 9.82 -7.80 4.79
N ASN A 143 9.07 -7.76 5.89
CA ASN A 143 7.75 -8.40 5.93
C ASN A 143 6.81 -7.77 4.90
N TYR A 144 6.82 -6.44 4.82
CA TYR A 144 6.08 -5.64 3.84
C TYR A 144 7.00 -4.54 3.29
N PRO A 145 7.09 -4.35 1.96
CA PRO A 145 7.81 -3.20 1.41
C PRO A 145 7.16 -1.90 1.89
N ASP A 146 7.94 -1.02 2.48
CA ASP A 146 7.50 0.27 3.02
C ASP A 146 6.82 1.16 1.95
N LEU A 147 7.38 1.19 0.75
CA LEU A 147 6.81 1.93 -0.38
C LEU A 147 5.45 1.37 -0.83
N ALA A 148 5.22 0.05 -0.72
CA ALA A 148 3.92 -0.52 -1.04
C ALA A 148 2.86 -0.12 -0.01
N LEU A 149 3.20 -0.18 1.30
CA LEU A 149 2.30 0.27 2.37
C LEU A 149 2.02 1.76 2.29
N ARG A 150 3.06 2.56 2.01
CA ARG A 150 2.91 4.01 1.78
C ARG A 150 1.89 4.28 0.68
N GLU A 151 2.01 3.64 -0.48
CA GLU A 151 1.09 3.84 -1.61
C GLU A 151 -0.36 3.48 -1.24
N LEU A 152 -0.56 2.35 -0.55
CA LEU A 152 -1.89 1.93 -0.11
C LEU A 152 -2.51 2.88 0.90
N LEU A 153 -1.73 3.41 1.85
CA LEU A 153 -2.22 4.36 2.86
C LEU A 153 -2.49 5.74 2.26
N MET A 154 -1.66 6.20 1.30
CA MET A 154 -1.94 7.44 0.56
C MET A 154 -3.23 7.32 -0.25
N ASN A 155 -3.44 6.19 -0.94
CA ASN A 155 -4.70 5.92 -1.65
C ASN A 155 -5.89 5.90 -0.68
N ALA A 156 -5.75 5.29 0.49
CA ALA A 156 -6.79 5.31 1.51
C ALA A 156 -7.15 6.76 1.92
N CYS A 157 -6.15 7.63 2.14
CA CYS A 157 -6.39 9.05 2.48
C CYS A 157 -7.07 9.81 1.33
N MET A 158 -6.63 9.63 0.08
CA MET A 158 -7.19 10.34 -1.07
C MET A 158 -8.63 9.95 -1.38
N HIS A 159 -8.93 8.65 -1.32
CA HIS A 159 -10.22 8.11 -1.75
C HIS A 159 -11.23 7.90 -0.62
N ARG A 160 -10.85 8.22 0.62
CA ARG A 160 -11.74 8.09 1.77
C ARG A 160 -13.03 8.88 1.58
N ASP A 161 -14.15 8.30 2.02
CA ASP A 161 -15.39 9.04 2.21
C ASP A 161 -15.31 9.81 3.54
N TYR A 162 -15.02 11.11 3.46
CA TYR A 162 -14.88 11.98 4.63
C TYR A 162 -16.21 12.34 5.30
N GLN A 163 -17.36 12.03 4.70
CA GLN A 163 -18.67 12.12 5.33
C GLN A 163 -18.92 10.95 6.30
N SER A 164 -18.16 9.87 6.15
CA SER A 164 -18.28 8.70 7.02
C SER A 164 -17.57 8.90 8.36
N ASN A 165 -18.20 8.45 9.44
CA ASN A 165 -17.58 8.39 10.76
C ASN A 165 -16.62 7.19 10.93
N MET A 166 -16.55 6.28 9.97
CA MET A 166 -15.62 5.16 10.00
C MET A 166 -14.20 5.65 9.68
N PRO A 167 -13.20 5.47 10.57
CA PRO A 167 -11.82 5.84 10.28
C PRO A 167 -11.20 4.92 9.22
N ILE A 168 -10.04 5.31 8.69
CA ILE A 168 -9.16 4.36 7.99
C ILE A 168 -8.67 3.36 9.05
N ARG A 169 -8.89 2.07 8.81
CA ARG A 169 -8.48 1.00 9.72
C ARG A 169 -7.28 0.28 9.14
N LEU A 170 -6.19 0.27 9.89
CA LEU A 170 -5.00 -0.52 9.62
C LEU A 170 -4.95 -1.64 10.67
N TYR A 171 -5.37 -2.83 10.29
CA TYR A 171 -5.37 -4.01 11.15
C TYR A 171 -4.20 -4.91 10.80
N GLN A 172 -3.41 -5.25 11.81
CA GLN A 172 -2.32 -6.20 11.70
C GLN A 172 -2.71 -7.49 12.43
N TYR A 173 -2.52 -8.61 11.75
CA TYR A 173 -2.70 -9.95 12.26
C TYR A 173 -1.38 -10.72 12.19
N GLU A 174 -1.35 -11.92 12.74
CA GLU A 174 -0.20 -12.82 12.66
C GLU A 174 0.24 -13.10 11.20
N ASP A 175 -0.73 -13.20 10.27
CA ASP A 175 -0.52 -13.68 8.90
C ASP A 175 -0.80 -12.63 7.80
N ARG A 176 -1.21 -11.41 8.15
CA ARG A 176 -1.55 -10.35 7.19
C ARG A 176 -1.73 -8.99 7.84
N ILE A 177 -1.81 -7.99 6.99
CA ILE A 177 -2.40 -6.69 7.31
C ILE A 177 -3.64 -6.45 6.45
N GLU A 178 -4.60 -5.71 7.00
CA GLU A 178 -5.80 -5.25 6.32
C GLU A 178 -5.86 -3.73 6.41
N ILE A 179 -6.06 -3.05 5.27
CA ILE A 179 -6.36 -1.63 5.22
C ILE A 179 -7.81 -1.50 4.75
N LEU A 180 -8.68 -1.03 5.63
CA LEU A 180 -10.09 -0.85 5.37
C LEU A 180 -10.42 0.64 5.36
N ASN A 181 -10.97 1.11 4.25
CA ASN A 181 -11.31 2.51 4.03
C ASN A 181 -12.81 2.71 3.88
N ALA A 182 -13.33 3.84 4.39
CA ALA A 182 -14.71 4.25 4.17
C ALA A 182 -14.92 4.69 2.72
N GLY A 183 -16.03 4.26 2.12
CA GLY A 183 -16.37 4.47 0.71
C GLY A 183 -15.79 3.38 -0.19
N GLY A 184 -16.64 2.86 -1.09
CA GLY A 184 -16.22 1.97 -2.17
C GLY A 184 -15.59 2.74 -3.33
N LEU A 185 -15.51 2.12 -4.49
CA LEU A 185 -15.11 2.78 -5.73
C LEU A 185 -16.01 3.99 -6.00
N TYR A 186 -15.48 5.02 -6.68
CA TYR A 186 -16.17 6.30 -6.88
C TYR A 186 -16.22 6.68 -8.36
N GLY A 187 -17.26 7.45 -8.73
CA GLY A 187 -17.43 8.01 -10.06
C GLY A 187 -17.54 6.94 -11.15
N GLU A 188 -16.63 6.92 -12.11
CA GLU A 188 -16.57 5.95 -13.21
C GLU A 188 -15.84 4.66 -12.86
N ALA A 189 -15.15 4.59 -11.70
CA ALA A 189 -14.50 3.37 -11.26
C ALA A 189 -15.54 2.33 -10.82
N ARG A 190 -15.40 1.11 -11.32
CA ARG A 190 -16.26 -0.05 -11.05
C ARG A 190 -15.39 -1.29 -10.80
N PRO A 191 -15.92 -2.34 -10.13
CA PRO A 191 -15.18 -3.59 -9.94
C PRO A 191 -14.64 -4.18 -11.25
N GLU A 192 -15.39 -4.07 -12.34
CA GLU A 192 -15.05 -4.64 -13.65
C GLU A 192 -13.89 -3.91 -14.34
N ASN A 193 -13.68 -2.64 -14.02
CA ASN A 193 -12.63 -1.82 -14.64
C ASN A 193 -11.49 -1.45 -13.67
N PHE A 194 -11.57 -1.89 -12.41
CA PHE A 194 -10.51 -1.68 -11.42
C PHE A 194 -9.27 -2.54 -11.75
N PRO A 195 -8.05 -2.03 -11.64
CA PRO A 195 -7.63 -0.69 -11.24
C PRO A 195 -7.35 0.26 -12.43
N THR A 196 -7.85 -0.05 -13.61
CA THR A 196 -7.53 0.68 -14.86
C THR A 196 -8.20 2.05 -14.92
N VAL A 197 -9.47 2.14 -14.48
CA VAL A 197 -10.22 3.39 -14.39
C VAL A 197 -10.16 3.91 -12.96
N ASN A 198 -9.85 5.19 -12.82
CA ASN A 198 -9.79 5.88 -11.54
C ASN A 198 -10.58 7.19 -11.61
N ASP A 199 -11.29 7.49 -10.53
CA ASP A 199 -11.97 8.76 -10.31
C ASP A 199 -11.75 9.21 -8.86
N TYR A 200 -11.76 10.53 -8.63
CA TYR A 200 -11.41 11.08 -7.33
C TYR A 200 -12.65 11.54 -6.58
N ARG A 201 -12.91 10.93 -5.42
CA ARG A 201 -13.94 11.39 -4.48
C ARG A 201 -13.60 12.76 -3.89
N ASN A 202 -12.29 13.03 -3.69
CA ASN A 202 -11.78 14.25 -3.09
C ASN A 202 -10.69 14.86 -4.01
N PRO A 203 -11.05 15.48 -5.13
CA PRO A 203 -10.10 15.97 -6.12
C PRO A 203 -9.18 17.08 -5.58
N ILE A 204 -9.68 17.96 -4.69
CA ILE A 204 -8.88 19.03 -4.10
C ILE A 204 -7.85 18.45 -3.13
N VAL A 205 -8.24 17.48 -2.30
CA VAL A 205 -7.31 16.76 -1.41
C VAL A 205 -6.24 16.03 -2.23
N ALA A 206 -6.64 15.33 -3.31
CA ALA A 206 -5.70 14.62 -4.18
C ALA A 206 -4.70 15.57 -4.86
N GLU A 207 -5.15 16.73 -5.34
CA GLU A 207 -4.30 17.73 -5.93
C GLU A 207 -3.29 18.33 -4.91
N ALA A 208 -3.77 18.63 -3.72
CA ALA A 208 -2.91 19.12 -2.64
C ALA A 208 -1.85 18.08 -2.22
N MET A 209 -2.23 16.80 -2.11
CA MET A 209 -1.28 15.71 -1.81
C MET A 209 -0.25 15.55 -2.92
N ARG A 210 -0.62 15.78 -4.19
CA ARG A 210 0.33 15.82 -5.30
C ARG A 210 1.31 16.99 -5.18
N GLY A 211 0.79 18.20 -4.91
CA GLY A 211 1.61 19.40 -4.70
C GLY A 211 2.63 19.22 -3.59
N LEU A 212 2.23 18.57 -2.49
CA LEU A 212 3.07 18.21 -1.35
C LEU A 212 3.97 16.98 -1.62
N LYS A 213 3.97 16.43 -2.83
CA LYS A 213 4.79 15.28 -3.27
C LYS A 213 4.51 13.97 -2.53
N TYR A 214 3.35 13.83 -1.91
CA TYR A 214 2.92 12.58 -1.29
C TYR A 214 2.49 11.54 -2.32
N VAL A 215 1.94 11.94 -3.45
CA VAL A 215 1.39 11.04 -4.48
C VAL A 215 1.78 11.48 -5.90
N ASN A 216 1.78 10.50 -6.82
CA ASN A 216 1.92 10.71 -8.26
C ASN A 216 0.61 10.33 -8.97
N MET A 217 0.04 11.26 -9.76
CA MET A 217 -1.28 11.09 -10.39
C MET A 217 -1.23 10.41 -11.77
N PHE A 218 -0.55 9.25 -11.88
CA PHE A 218 -0.43 8.53 -13.16
C PHE A 218 -1.19 7.20 -13.22
N ASN A 219 -2.16 6.97 -12.34
CA ASN A 219 -2.93 5.72 -12.24
C ASN A 219 -2.06 4.43 -12.17
N ARG A 220 -0.81 4.56 -11.68
CA ARG A 220 0.15 3.47 -11.58
C ARG A 220 0.32 2.91 -10.16
N GLY A 221 -0.37 3.51 -9.18
CA GLY A 221 -0.19 3.19 -7.76
C GLY A 221 -0.41 1.72 -7.46
N ILE A 222 -1.55 1.16 -7.88
CA ILE A 222 -1.88 -0.24 -7.63
C ILE A 222 -0.93 -1.20 -8.35
N GLN A 223 -0.55 -0.91 -9.60
CA GLN A 223 0.42 -1.75 -10.30
C GLN A 223 1.81 -1.69 -9.64
N ARG A 224 2.20 -0.51 -9.17
CA ARG A 224 3.45 -0.34 -8.42
C ARG A 224 3.43 -1.15 -7.11
N VAL A 225 2.33 -1.14 -6.37
CA VAL A 225 2.14 -1.98 -5.17
C VAL A 225 2.33 -3.46 -5.50
N LYS A 226 1.67 -3.96 -6.56
CA LYS A 226 1.80 -5.36 -6.99
C LYS A 226 3.26 -5.71 -7.33
N ASN A 227 3.95 -4.86 -8.07
CA ASN A 227 5.34 -5.09 -8.45
C ASN A 227 6.26 -5.11 -7.21
N LEU A 228 6.14 -4.12 -6.31
CA LEU A 228 6.95 -4.05 -5.09
C LEU A 228 6.74 -5.25 -4.18
N LEU A 229 5.50 -5.71 -4.03
CA LEU A 229 5.18 -6.90 -3.25
C LEU A 229 5.77 -8.16 -3.90
N GLN A 230 5.65 -8.30 -5.22
CA GLN A 230 6.22 -9.42 -5.96
C GLN A 230 7.75 -9.46 -5.86
N GLU A 231 8.43 -8.33 -6.04
CA GLU A 231 9.89 -8.19 -5.92
C GLU A 231 10.40 -8.55 -4.52
N ASN A 232 9.62 -8.26 -3.48
CA ASN A 232 9.96 -8.61 -2.09
C ASN A 232 9.58 -10.06 -1.73
N GLY A 233 8.90 -10.80 -2.61
CA GLY A 233 8.45 -12.18 -2.36
C GLY A 233 7.17 -12.27 -1.52
N ASN A 234 6.37 -11.21 -1.47
CA ASN A 234 5.04 -11.25 -0.87
C ASN A 234 4.03 -11.92 -1.83
N PRO A 235 3.00 -12.59 -1.32
CA PRO A 235 1.85 -12.99 -2.12
C PRO A 235 1.15 -11.78 -2.76
N GLU A 236 0.43 -12.01 -3.85
CA GLU A 236 -0.36 -10.97 -4.50
C GLU A 236 -1.39 -10.38 -3.51
N PRO A 237 -1.55 -9.05 -3.45
CA PRO A 237 -2.53 -8.42 -2.58
C PRO A 237 -3.95 -8.71 -3.06
N VAL A 238 -4.88 -8.83 -2.11
CA VAL A 238 -6.31 -9.02 -2.41
C VAL A 238 -7.02 -7.69 -2.22
N PHE A 239 -7.72 -7.23 -3.25
CA PHE A 239 -8.54 -6.03 -3.23
C PHE A 239 -10.02 -6.42 -3.21
N ASN A 240 -10.71 -6.11 -2.12
CA ASN A 240 -12.16 -6.29 -1.98
C ASN A 240 -12.85 -4.98 -2.35
N VAL A 241 -13.27 -4.89 -3.60
CA VAL A 241 -13.83 -3.67 -4.22
C VAL A 241 -15.33 -3.72 -4.45
N ASP A 242 -15.96 -4.85 -4.17
CA ASP A 242 -17.40 -5.07 -4.42
C ASP A 242 -18.30 -4.38 -3.41
N LYS A 243 -17.74 -3.92 -2.29
CA LYS A 243 -18.49 -3.25 -1.23
C LYS A 243 -18.75 -1.79 -1.60
N ILE A 244 -20.03 -1.37 -1.59
CA ILE A 244 -20.42 0.01 -1.90
C ILE A 244 -19.89 1.00 -0.85
N THR A 245 -19.85 0.60 0.41
CA THR A 245 -19.55 1.47 1.56
C THR A 245 -18.13 1.37 2.08
N ALA A 246 -17.32 0.47 1.53
CA ALA A 246 -15.96 0.24 1.98
C ALA A 246 -15.07 -0.29 0.85
N PHE A 247 -13.80 0.07 0.91
CA PHE A 247 -12.72 -0.50 0.12
C PHE A 247 -11.73 -1.18 1.07
N GLU A 248 -11.35 -2.40 0.76
CA GLU A 248 -10.43 -3.18 1.61
C GLU A 248 -9.30 -3.77 0.79
N VAL A 249 -8.09 -3.67 1.30
CA VAL A 249 -6.93 -4.38 0.76
C VAL A 249 -6.28 -5.25 1.83
N ILE A 250 -5.95 -6.48 1.45
CA ILE A 250 -5.29 -7.47 2.29
C ILE A 250 -3.90 -7.73 1.71
N VAL A 251 -2.87 -7.54 2.54
CA VAL A 251 -1.48 -7.81 2.19
C VAL A 251 -0.91 -8.85 3.14
N ARG A 252 -0.30 -9.90 2.60
CA ARG A 252 0.37 -10.94 3.38
C ARG A 252 1.86 -10.69 3.43
N PRO A 253 2.55 -11.08 4.52
CA PRO A 253 3.99 -10.90 4.65
C PRO A 253 4.75 -11.72 3.61
N SER A 254 6.00 -11.34 3.36
CA SER A 254 6.89 -12.08 2.47
C SER A 254 7.02 -13.54 2.89
N LEU A 255 6.82 -14.46 1.96
CA LEU A 255 6.96 -15.91 2.20
C LEU A 255 8.38 -16.30 2.59
N SER A 256 9.38 -15.51 2.18
CA SER A 256 10.78 -15.71 2.58
C SER A 256 10.98 -15.63 4.09
N LEU A 257 10.14 -14.87 4.81
CA LEU A 257 10.23 -14.76 6.28
C LEU A 257 9.65 -15.97 7.01
N ASN A 258 8.74 -16.70 6.39
CA ASN A 258 8.16 -17.92 6.97
C ASN A 258 9.11 -19.12 6.91
N LEU A 259 10.22 -19.01 6.16
CA LEU A 259 11.24 -20.07 6.06
C LEU A 259 12.19 -20.08 7.26
N VAL A 260 12.14 -19.09 8.15
CA VAL A 260 13.07 -18.93 9.28
C VAL A 260 12.32 -18.47 10.54
N THR A 261 11.20 -19.07 10.87
CA THR A 261 10.62 -18.87 12.19
C THR A 261 10.91 -20.08 13.08
N ASP A 262 11.78 -19.83 14.03
CA ASP A 262 11.93 -20.38 15.37
C ASP A 262 12.21 -21.86 15.58
N GLU A 263 13.20 -22.01 16.43
CA GLU A 263 13.40 -23.13 17.35
C GLU A 263 12.08 -23.88 17.68
N GLY A 264 11.74 -24.88 16.89
CA GLY A 264 10.92 -25.99 17.37
C GLY A 264 9.45 -26.07 16.99
N LYS A 265 8.87 -25.15 16.16
CA LYS A 265 7.50 -25.32 15.61
C LYS A 265 7.46 -25.09 14.11
N VAL A 266 7.84 -26.09 13.36
CA VAL A 266 7.63 -26.17 11.91
C VAL A 266 6.12 -26.30 11.65
N THR A 267 5.48 -25.26 11.13
CA THR A 267 4.09 -25.37 10.67
C THR A 267 4.01 -26.32 9.48
N LYS A 268 2.96 -27.17 9.43
CA LYS A 268 2.75 -28.21 8.39
C LYS A 268 2.91 -27.74 6.94
N SER A 269 2.73 -26.44 6.65
CA SER A 269 2.89 -25.87 5.30
C SER A 269 4.35 -25.61 4.92
N VAL A 270 5.21 -25.27 5.89
CA VAL A 270 6.66 -25.05 5.67
C VAL A 270 7.34 -26.40 5.49
N THR A 271 6.98 -27.40 6.30
CA THR A 271 7.46 -28.78 6.14
C THR A 271 7.15 -29.28 4.73
N LYS A 272 5.91 -29.09 4.26
CA LYS A 272 5.48 -29.52 2.93
C LYS A 272 6.20 -28.81 1.77
N LEU A 273 6.55 -27.53 1.94
CA LEU A 273 7.33 -26.79 0.92
C LEU A 273 8.79 -27.24 0.91
N ASN A 274 9.40 -27.42 2.07
CA ASN A 274 10.76 -27.95 2.19
C ASN A 274 10.86 -29.39 1.69
N ASP A 275 9.86 -30.22 2.00
CA ASP A 275 9.77 -31.59 1.48
C ASP A 275 9.65 -31.59 -0.05
N THR A 276 8.86 -30.67 -0.63
CA THR A 276 8.74 -30.51 -2.07
C THR A 276 10.03 -30.03 -2.72
N LEU A 277 10.74 -29.06 -2.11
CA LEU A 277 12.03 -28.60 -2.62
C LEU A 277 13.10 -29.68 -2.55
N ASN A 278 13.16 -30.41 -1.45
CA ASN A 278 14.06 -31.56 -1.29
C ASN A 278 13.71 -32.69 -2.29
N ASP A 279 12.44 -32.98 -2.50
CA ASP A 279 11.99 -33.96 -3.52
C ASP A 279 12.43 -33.54 -4.93
N ILE A 280 12.37 -32.25 -5.29
CA ILE A 280 12.88 -31.74 -6.56
C ILE A 280 14.40 -31.89 -6.66
N ILE A 281 15.14 -31.54 -5.60
CA ILE A 281 16.62 -31.66 -5.58
C ILE A 281 17.02 -33.10 -5.77
N ASP A 282 16.40 -34.03 -5.05
CA ASP A 282 16.68 -35.47 -5.14
C ASP A 282 16.23 -36.05 -6.49
N PHE A 283 15.09 -35.63 -7.04
CA PHE A 283 14.64 -36.02 -8.35
C PHE A 283 15.56 -35.55 -9.48
N CYS A 284 16.20 -34.39 -9.28
CA CYS A 284 17.19 -33.80 -10.19
C CYS A 284 18.62 -34.35 -9.97
N SER A 285 18.83 -35.42 -9.20
CA SER A 285 20.11 -36.13 -9.12
C SER A 285 20.60 -36.57 -10.52
N THR A 286 19.65 -36.88 -11.41
CA THR A 286 19.86 -37.00 -12.86
C THR A 286 19.17 -35.84 -13.59
N PRO A 287 19.71 -35.37 -14.76
CA PRO A 287 19.13 -34.24 -15.46
C PRO A 287 17.65 -34.43 -15.82
N ARG A 288 16.77 -33.55 -15.34
CA ARG A 288 15.31 -33.58 -15.53
C ARG A 288 14.81 -32.37 -16.31
N SER A 289 13.90 -32.57 -17.23
CA SER A 289 13.21 -31.50 -17.94
C SER A 289 12.14 -30.83 -17.05
N MET A 290 11.72 -29.63 -17.42
CA MET A 290 10.61 -28.94 -16.75
C MET A 290 9.31 -29.77 -16.77
N ALA A 291 9.06 -30.50 -17.86
CA ALA A 291 7.87 -31.34 -18.01
C ALA A 291 7.87 -32.49 -16.98
N GLU A 292 8.98 -33.20 -16.83
CA GLU A 292 9.15 -34.28 -15.83
C GLU A 292 9.00 -33.76 -14.39
N ILE A 293 9.53 -32.56 -14.10
CA ILE A 293 9.37 -31.93 -12.77
C ILE A 293 7.91 -31.56 -12.52
N MET A 294 7.24 -30.99 -13.51
CA MET A 294 5.80 -30.66 -13.43
C MET A 294 4.91 -31.88 -13.20
N GLU A 295 5.21 -32.96 -13.91
CA GLU A 295 4.52 -34.24 -13.77
C GLU A 295 4.72 -34.82 -12.35
N ARG A 296 5.95 -34.82 -11.87
CA ARG A 296 6.30 -35.26 -10.50
C ARG A 296 5.54 -34.49 -9.42
N LEU A 297 5.36 -33.17 -9.61
CA LEU A 297 4.66 -32.31 -8.66
C LEU A 297 3.13 -32.30 -8.84
N GLY A 298 2.60 -32.91 -9.92
CA GLY A 298 1.18 -32.83 -10.27
C GLY A 298 0.70 -31.42 -10.62
N LEU A 299 1.59 -30.54 -11.10
CA LEU A 299 1.30 -29.14 -11.38
C LEU A 299 1.24 -28.88 -12.89
N LYS A 300 0.23 -28.11 -13.31
CA LYS A 300 -0.04 -27.84 -14.75
C LYS A 300 0.52 -26.52 -15.28
N HIS A 301 0.90 -25.59 -14.40
CA HIS A 301 1.33 -24.24 -14.79
C HIS A 301 2.85 -24.08 -14.74
N ARG A 302 3.50 -24.14 -15.91
CA ARG A 302 4.96 -24.04 -16.05
C ARG A 302 5.56 -22.78 -15.41
N TYR A 303 4.91 -21.62 -15.57
CA TYR A 303 5.35 -20.38 -14.98
C TYR A 303 5.47 -20.45 -13.44
N ASN A 304 4.41 -20.99 -12.80
CA ASN A 304 4.38 -21.11 -11.35
C ASN A 304 5.43 -22.12 -10.83
N VAL A 305 5.65 -23.24 -11.54
CA VAL A 305 6.66 -24.22 -11.15
C VAL A 305 8.06 -23.62 -11.28
N LYS A 306 8.33 -22.92 -12.37
CA LYS A 306 9.60 -22.25 -12.59
C LYS A 306 9.90 -21.25 -11.47
N HIS A 307 9.05 -20.26 -11.28
CA HIS A 307 9.33 -19.15 -10.35
C HIS A 307 9.19 -19.53 -8.88
N ARG A 308 8.34 -20.50 -8.53
CA ARG A 308 8.13 -20.89 -7.14
C ARG A 308 9.13 -21.91 -6.62
N TYR A 309 9.66 -22.79 -7.49
CA TYR A 309 10.50 -23.91 -7.07
C TYR A 309 11.85 -23.91 -7.78
N ILE A 310 11.90 -23.75 -9.10
CA ILE A 310 13.12 -23.95 -9.87
C ILE A 310 14.07 -22.75 -9.76
N ASP A 311 13.57 -21.52 -9.98
CA ASP A 311 14.41 -20.31 -9.92
C ASP A 311 15.07 -20.17 -8.53
N PRO A 312 14.35 -20.32 -7.39
CA PRO A 312 14.97 -20.30 -6.06
C PRO A 312 16.03 -21.37 -5.85
N LEU A 313 15.83 -22.57 -6.41
CA LEU A 313 16.81 -23.66 -6.30
C LEU A 313 18.06 -23.41 -7.15
N ILE A 314 17.92 -22.72 -8.27
CA ILE A 314 19.07 -22.29 -9.11
C ILE A 314 19.81 -21.14 -8.43
N GLU A 315 19.08 -20.12 -7.96
CA GLU A 315 19.65 -18.98 -7.24
C GLU A 315 20.36 -19.40 -5.93
N GLY A 316 19.79 -20.39 -5.24
CA GLY A 316 20.39 -20.99 -4.06
C GLY A 316 21.57 -21.94 -4.34
N GLY A 317 21.87 -22.21 -5.61
CA GLY A 317 22.97 -23.10 -6.00
C GLY A 317 22.71 -24.60 -5.78
N PHE A 318 21.45 -25.00 -5.57
CA PHE A 318 21.06 -26.41 -5.41
C PHE A 318 20.83 -27.13 -6.73
N LEU A 319 20.41 -26.38 -7.75
CA LEU A 319 20.23 -26.86 -9.12
C LEU A 319 21.02 -25.99 -10.11
N PHE A 320 21.43 -26.59 -11.22
CA PHE A 320 21.95 -25.84 -12.36
C PHE A 320 21.28 -26.26 -13.66
N MET A 321 21.25 -25.34 -14.60
CA MET A 321 20.75 -25.55 -15.96
C MET A 321 21.78 -26.26 -16.79
N THR A 322 21.37 -27.28 -17.56
CA THR A 322 22.30 -28.00 -18.45
C THR A 322 22.67 -27.18 -19.70
N ILE A 323 21.86 -26.19 -20.07
CA ILE A 323 22.09 -25.29 -21.22
C ILE A 323 21.83 -23.85 -20.73
N PRO A 324 22.75 -23.27 -19.94
CA PRO A 324 22.53 -21.94 -19.34
C PRO A 324 22.48 -20.82 -20.38
N GLU A 325 23.15 -20.96 -21.53
CA GLU A 325 23.15 -19.96 -22.61
C GLU A 325 21.79 -19.89 -23.33
N LYS A 326 20.93 -20.92 -23.19
CA LYS A 326 19.59 -20.99 -23.79
C LYS A 326 18.54 -21.43 -22.76
N PRO A 327 18.20 -20.58 -21.77
CA PRO A 327 17.32 -20.96 -20.65
C PRO A 327 15.93 -21.46 -21.07
N ASN A 328 15.45 -21.02 -22.24
CA ASN A 328 14.14 -21.37 -22.79
C ASN A 328 14.19 -22.50 -23.84
N SER A 329 15.33 -23.17 -24.01
CA SER A 329 15.45 -24.30 -24.92
C SER A 329 14.47 -25.41 -24.54
N ARG A 330 13.93 -26.15 -25.55
CA ARG A 330 13.11 -27.34 -25.31
C ARG A 330 13.91 -28.48 -24.68
N ASP A 331 15.24 -28.50 -24.90
CA ASP A 331 16.16 -29.51 -24.38
C ASP A 331 16.75 -29.10 -23.03
N GLN A 332 16.34 -27.95 -22.47
CA GLN A 332 16.79 -27.50 -21.15
C GLN A 332 16.39 -28.51 -20.08
N LYS A 333 17.39 -28.96 -19.28
CA LYS A 333 17.21 -29.82 -18.13
C LYS A 333 17.85 -29.16 -16.89
N TYR A 334 17.39 -29.59 -15.73
CA TYR A 334 17.87 -29.15 -14.43
C TYR A 334 18.55 -30.32 -13.73
N LYS A 335 19.71 -30.09 -13.15
CA LYS A 335 20.48 -31.11 -12.45
C LYS A 335 20.92 -30.59 -11.09
N ARG A 336 20.92 -31.49 -10.07
CA ARG A 336 21.44 -31.19 -8.74
C ARG A 336 22.89 -30.76 -8.82
N ALA A 337 23.26 -29.69 -8.08
CA ALA A 337 24.66 -29.30 -7.89
C ALA A 337 25.39 -30.40 -7.10
N LEU A 338 26.55 -30.76 -7.57
CA LEU A 338 27.45 -31.66 -6.79
C LEU A 338 28.05 -30.81 -5.68
N THR A 339 27.73 -31.13 -4.44
CA THR A 339 28.40 -30.60 -3.24
C THR A 339 29.83 -31.09 -3.20
#